data_c5db4dbe886f1b346019d0d12c956bb2
#
_entry.id   c5db4dbe886f1b346019d0d12c956bb2
#
_cell.length_a   1.000
_cell.length_b   1.000
_cell.length_c   1.000
_cell.angle_alpha   90.00
_cell.angle_beta   90.00
_cell.angle_gamma   90.00
#
_symmetry.space_group_name_H-M   'P 1'
#
loop_
_entity.id
_entity.type
_entity.pdbx_description
1 polymer ?
#
loop_
_entity_poly.entity_id
_entity_poly.type
_entity_poly.pdbx_seq_one_letter_code
_entity_poly.pdbx_strand_id
1 'polypeptide(L)'
;MMKNLYSLPSLTMNYSVPIAKILQSLMVATALALPLSVMTAKSVLAETLEFNITNDTATNITTFQTSPTGVDDWEEDLLGIDILKPGESTKITFSDSRNVCTYDIKAVFDDGAESIKYKVNLCTLGTFSFYDE
;
A
#
# COMPACT_ATOMS: atom_id res chain seq x y z
N MET A 1 9.39 33.00 -32.14
CA MET A 1 9.79 32.35 -33.40
C MET A 1 10.93 31.42 -33.10
N MET A 2 10.69 30.11 -33.12
CA MET A 2 11.57 29.04 -33.59
C MET A 2 10.88 27.72 -33.22
N LYS A 3 10.30 27.11 -34.24
CA LYS A 3 9.74 25.77 -34.21
C LYS A 3 10.92 24.80 -34.37
N ASN A 4 11.20 23.97 -33.39
CA ASN A 4 12.04 22.80 -33.59
C ASN A 4 11.14 21.56 -33.53
N LEU A 5 10.76 21.11 -34.72
CA LEU A 5 10.27 19.78 -35.00
C LEU A 5 11.42 18.80 -34.95
N TYR A 6 11.52 17.99 -33.91
CA TYR A 6 12.32 16.77 -33.98
C TYR A 6 11.46 15.65 -34.52
N SER A 7 11.62 15.41 -35.81
CA SER A 7 11.11 14.23 -36.52
C SER A 7 11.98 13.03 -36.10
N LEU A 8 11.37 12.07 -35.46
CA LEU A 8 12.00 10.76 -35.18
C LEU A 8 11.83 9.87 -36.42
N PRO A 9 12.88 9.23 -36.94
CA PRO A 9 12.75 8.28 -38.04
C PRO A 9 12.14 6.97 -37.52
N SER A 10 11.09 6.53 -38.16
CA SER A 10 10.49 5.21 -38.00
C SER A 10 11.43 4.15 -38.56
N LEU A 11 12.02 3.34 -37.68
CA LEU A 11 12.72 2.13 -38.08
C LEU A 11 11.73 1.02 -38.31
N THR A 12 11.32 0.84 -39.55
CA THR A 12 10.66 -0.40 -40.03
C THR A 12 11.72 -1.48 -40.22
N MET A 13 11.86 -2.38 -39.26
CA MET A 13 12.63 -3.62 -39.48
C MET A 13 11.77 -4.60 -40.25
N ASN A 14 12.02 -4.69 -41.56
CA ASN A 14 11.56 -5.80 -42.38
C ASN A 14 12.42 -7.01 -42.05
N TYR A 15 11.89 -7.93 -41.25
CA TYR A 15 12.52 -9.23 -41.03
C TYR A 15 11.97 -10.23 -42.05
N SER A 16 12.69 -10.45 -43.13
CA SER A 16 12.43 -11.53 -44.10
C SER A 16 13.07 -12.80 -43.54
N VAL A 17 12.24 -13.75 -43.11
CA VAL A 17 12.70 -15.09 -42.74
C VAL A 17 12.77 -15.93 -44.01
N PRO A 18 13.94 -16.45 -44.43
CA PRO A 18 14.02 -17.39 -45.52
C PRO A 18 13.54 -18.79 -45.07
N ILE A 19 12.52 -19.28 -45.74
CA ILE A 19 12.06 -20.65 -45.59
C ILE A 19 13.09 -21.57 -46.25
N ALA A 20 14.02 -22.10 -45.47
CA ALA A 20 14.94 -23.12 -45.91
C ALA A 20 14.50 -24.48 -45.38
N LYS A 21 14.10 -25.29 -46.32
CA LYS A 21 13.94 -26.76 -46.40
C LYS A 21 14.41 -27.54 -45.16
N ILE A 22 13.44 -28.15 -44.52
CA ILE A 22 13.65 -29.13 -43.46
C ILE A 22 13.98 -30.47 -44.11
N LEU A 23 15.18 -30.92 -43.92
CA LEU A 23 15.57 -32.32 -44.12
C LEU A 23 15.27 -33.08 -42.82
N GLN A 24 14.45 -34.13 -43.00
CA GLN A 24 14.08 -35.08 -41.95
C GLN A 24 15.33 -35.79 -41.44
N SER A 25 15.56 -35.71 -40.14
CA SER A 25 16.40 -36.66 -39.41
C SER A 25 15.61 -37.12 -38.19
N LEU A 26 15.25 -38.42 -38.24
CA LEU A 26 14.67 -39.13 -37.11
C LEU A 26 15.72 -39.21 -36.00
N MET A 27 15.50 -38.50 -34.92
CA MET A 27 16.18 -38.75 -33.65
C MET A 27 15.15 -38.98 -32.55
N VAL A 28 15.25 -40.15 -31.95
CA VAL A 28 14.52 -40.59 -30.76
C VAL A 28 14.80 -39.61 -29.66
N ALA A 29 13.83 -38.76 -29.32
CA ALA A 29 13.91 -37.88 -28.17
C ALA A 29 13.31 -38.60 -26.98
N THR A 30 14.16 -39.03 -26.06
CA THR A 30 13.76 -39.39 -24.72
C THR A 30 13.14 -38.17 -24.05
N ALA A 31 11.84 -38.25 -23.78
CA ALA A 31 11.09 -37.23 -23.04
C ALA A 31 11.55 -37.21 -21.58
N LEU A 32 12.44 -36.28 -21.24
CA LEU A 32 12.66 -35.85 -19.86
C LEU A 32 11.46 -34.98 -19.47
N ALA A 33 10.48 -35.59 -18.80
CA ALA A 33 9.39 -34.88 -18.14
C ALA A 33 9.97 -34.06 -16.99
N LEU A 34 10.24 -32.80 -17.25
CA LEU A 34 10.49 -31.82 -16.17
C LEU A 34 9.16 -31.54 -15.46
N PRO A 35 9.07 -31.72 -14.14
CA PRO A 35 7.88 -31.28 -13.42
C PRO A 35 7.80 -29.75 -13.53
N LEU A 36 6.76 -29.26 -14.19
CA LEU A 36 6.37 -27.84 -14.07
C LEU A 36 5.96 -27.64 -12.61
N SER A 37 6.87 -27.13 -11.82
CA SER A 37 6.54 -26.58 -10.50
C SER A 37 5.68 -25.34 -10.74
N VAL A 38 4.38 -25.50 -10.68
CA VAL A 38 3.43 -24.39 -10.66
C VAL A 38 3.69 -23.65 -9.34
N MET A 39 4.50 -22.61 -9.39
CA MET A 39 4.60 -21.66 -8.32
C MET A 39 3.25 -20.92 -8.26
N THR A 40 2.34 -21.39 -7.42
CA THR A 40 1.16 -20.62 -7.04
C THR A 40 1.67 -19.41 -6.28
N ALA A 41 1.78 -18.27 -6.95
CA ALA A 41 1.95 -16.99 -6.29
C ALA A 41 0.70 -16.79 -5.43
N LYS A 42 0.83 -16.96 -4.12
CA LYS A 42 -0.20 -16.52 -3.17
C LYS A 42 -0.25 -15.01 -3.31
N SER A 43 -1.31 -14.49 -3.90
CA SER A 43 -1.63 -13.08 -3.82
C SER A 43 -1.81 -12.75 -2.35
N VAL A 44 -0.85 -12.07 -1.75
CA VAL A 44 -1.03 -11.46 -0.44
C VAL A 44 -1.98 -10.30 -0.68
N LEU A 45 -3.26 -10.52 -0.43
CA LEU A 45 -4.25 -9.44 -0.39
C LEU A 45 -3.85 -8.55 0.78
N ALA A 46 -3.63 -7.28 0.52
CA ALA A 46 -3.46 -6.28 1.58
C ALA A 46 -4.71 -6.33 2.46
N GLU A 47 -4.53 -6.55 3.75
CA GLU A 47 -5.63 -6.57 4.70
C GLU A 47 -6.09 -5.13 4.93
N THR A 48 -7.37 -4.87 4.77
CA THR A 48 -7.94 -3.55 5.04
C THR A 48 -8.34 -3.48 6.50
N LEU A 49 -7.76 -2.53 7.21
CA LEU A 49 -8.08 -2.24 8.61
C LEU A 49 -9.10 -1.13 8.69
N GLU A 50 -10.13 -1.32 9.49
CA GLU A 50 -11.20 -0.35 9.70
C GLU A 50 -11.51 -0.20 11.19
N PHE A 51 -11.51 1.04 11.67
CA PHE A 51 -11.90 1.38 13.04
C PHE A 51 -12.37 2.84 13.10
N ASN A 52 -12.98 3.23 14.21
CA ASN A 52 -13.38 4.60 14.42
C ASN A 52 -12.45 5.29 15.41
N ILE A 53 -12.21 6.57 15.21
CA ILE A 53 -11.61 7.45 16.21
C ILE A 53 -12.63 8.51 16.63
N THR A 54 -12.61 8.86 17.90
CA THR A 54 -13.48 9.88 18.50
C THR A 54 -12.60 10.91 19.20
N ASN A 55 -12.90 12.18 18.99
CA ASN A 55 -12.24 13.27 19.67
C ASN A 55 -13.09 13.72 20.88
N ASP A 56 -12.82 13.14 22.04
CA ASP A 56 -13.45 13.51 23.31
C ASP A 56 -12.59 14.54 24.10
N THR A 57 -11.73 15.30 23.38
CA THR A 57 -10.96 16.42 23.96
C THR A 57 -11.62 17.76 23.64
N ALA A 58 -11.11 18.83 24.23
CA ALA A 58 -11.56 20.20 23.94
C ALA A 58 -10.88 20.84 22.70
N THR A 59 -9.92 20.16 22.08
CA THR A 59 -9.04 20.69 21.03
C THR A 59 -9.23 19.89 19.74
N ASN A 60 -9.14 20.54 18.58
CA ASN A 60 -9.26 19.84 17.29
C ASN A 60 -8.07 18.90 17.05
N ILE A 61 -8.33 17.71 16.55
CA ILE A 61 -7.28 16.84 16.00
C ILE A 61 -7.09 17.20 14.52
N THR A 62 -5.86 17.56 14.17
CA THR A 62 -5.49 17.98 12.80
C THR A 62 -4.76 16.90 12.02
N THR A 63 -4.17 15.92 12.71
CA THR A 63 -3.41 14.82 12.08
C THR A 63 -3.62 13.55 12.88
N PHE A 64 -3.83 12.45 12.18
CA PHE A 64 -3.87 11.11 12.78
C PHE A 64 -2.97 10.17 11.99
N GLN A 65 -1.98 9.61 12.65
CA GLN A 65 -0.96 8.74 12.05
C GLN A 65 -0.88 7.41 12.79
N THR A 66 -0.47 6.38 12.05
CA THR A 66 -0.17 5.06 12.59
C THR A 66 1.27 4.69 12.27
N SER A 67 1.85 3.80 13.07
CA SER A 67 3.12 3.15 12.80
C SER A 67 3.03 1.71 13.31
N PRO A 68 3.48 0.69 12.57
CA PRO A 68 3.59 -0.65 13.13
C PRO A 68 4.47 -0.63 14.38
N THR A 69 4.03 -1.26 15.44
CA THR A 69 4.76 -1.21 16.72
C THR A 69 6.21 -1.66 16.55
N GLY A 70 7.15 -0.82 17.01
CA GLY A 70 8.59 -1.07 16.96
C GLY A 70 9.27 -0.64 15.66
N VAL A 71 8.57 0.06 14.77
CA VAL A 71 9.14 0.54 13.49
C VAL A 71 9.60 2.00 13.56
N ASP A 72 9.11 2.82 14.49
CA ASP A 72 9.44 4.24 14.67
C ASP A 72 9.32 5.09 13.38
N ASP A 73 8.40 4.72 12.50
CA ASP A 73 8.14 5.41 11.25
C ASP A 73 6.64 5.75 11.15
N TRP A 74 6.30 7.01 11.37
CA TRP A 74 4.92 7.48 11.29
C TRP A 74 4.51 7.60 9.83
N GLU A 75 3.46 6.88 9.49
CA GLU A 75 2.90 6.88 8.14
C GLU A 75 2.14 8.16 7.82
N GLU A 76 1.56 8.22 6.63
CA GLU A 76 0.78 9.37 6.18
C GLU A 76 -0.38 9.69 7.13
N ASP A 77 -0.81 10.96 7.10
CA ASP A 77 -1.97 11.41 7.84
C ASP A 77 -3.25 10.75 7.30
N LEU A 78 -3.92 9.98 8.15
CA LEU A 78 -5.14 9.26 7.79
C LEU A 78 -6.41 10.13 7.86
N LEU A 79 -6.35 11.35 8.42
CA LEU A 79 -7.41 12.36 8.30
C LEU A 79 -7.32 13.13 6.99
N GLY A 80 -6.13 13.21 6.38
CA GLY A 80 -5.87 13.96 5.16
C GLY A 80 -6.06 15.46 5.39
N ILE A 81 -7.01 16.07 4.69
CA ILE A 81 -7.32 17.50 4.81
C ILE A 81 -8.42 17.79 5.83
N ASP A 82 -9.02 16.76 6.41
CA ASP A 82 -10.11 16.91 7.36
C ASP A 82 -9.58 17.19 8.78
N ILE A 83 -10.39 17.87 9.57
CA ILE A 83 -10.12 18.15 10.97
C ILE A 83 -11.20 17.47 11.79
N LEU A 84 -10.80 16.72 12.82
CA LEU A 84 -11.74 16.09 13.73
C LEU A 84 -11.96 17.00 14.94
N LYS A 85 -13.13 17.65 14.99
CA LYS A 85 -13.47 18.58 16.05
C LYS A 85 -13.85 17.87 17.35
N PRO A 86 -13.84 18.61 18.50
CA PRO A 86 -14.35 18.09 19.75
C PRO A 86 -15.74 17.47 19.62
N GLY A 87 -15.89 16.24 20.12
CA GLY A 87 -17.12 15.47 20.07
C GLY A 87 -17.40 14.77 18.74
N GLU A 88 -16.57 14.96 17.71
CA GLU A 88 -16.73 14.29 16.44
C GLU A 88 -16.05 12.91 16.41
N SER A 89 -16.60 12.02 15.58
CA SER A 89 -16.04 10.71 15.30
C SER A 89 -15.88 10.55 13.81
N THR A 90 -14.83 9.85 13.38
CA THR A 90 -14.63 9.48 11.96
C THR A 90 -14.16 8.04 11.85
N LYS A 91 -14.50 7.42 10.72
CA LYS A 91 -14.02 6.09 10.37
C LYS A 91 -12.68 6.19 9.68
N ILE A 92 -11.70 5.49 10.19
CA ILE A 92 -10.38 5.31 9.58
C ILE A 92 -10.39 4.00 8.81
N THR A 93 -9.91 4.05 7.57
CA THR A 93 -9.74 2.88 6.73
C THR A 93 -8.39 2.98 6.04
N PHE A 94 -7.53 2.00 6.23
CA PHE A 94 -6.27 1.92 5.51
C PHE A 94 -5.92 0.47 5.20
N SER A 95 -5.11 0.28 4.17
CA SER A 95 -4.66 -1.04 3.74
C SER A 95 -3.18 -1.19 4.02
N ASP A 96 -2.81 -2.21 4.78
CA ASP A 96 -1.42 -2.54 5.06
C ASP A 96 -1.11 -3.95 4.56
N SER A 97 -0.07 -4.07 3.73
CA SER A 97 0.42 -5.36 3.21
C SER A 97 1.27 -6.14 4.22
N ARG A 98 1.56 -5.57 5.39
CA ARG A 98 2.47 -6.15 6.39
C ARG A 98 1.85 -7.26 7.23
N ASN A 99 0.55 -7.47 7.17
CA ASN A 99 -0.19 -8.49 7.93
C ASN A 99 0.11 -8.44 9.44
N VAL A 100 0.12 -7.23 10.00
CA VAL A 100 0.30 -6.96 11.43
C VAL A 100 -0.96 -6.32 12.01
N CYS A 101 -1.24 -6.58 13.29
CA CYS A 101 -2.41 -6.03 13.96
C CYS A 101 -2.06 -4.96 15.00
N THR A 102 -0.81 -4.91 15.45
CA THR A 102 -0.41 -4.05 16.56
C THR A 102 0.33 -2.82 16.03
N TYR A 103 -0.24 -1.66 16.30
CA TYR A 103 0.23 -0.37 15.86
C TYR A 103 0.39 0.60 17.02
N ASP A 104 1.27 1.55 16.84
CA ASP A 104 1.31 2.77 17.62
C ASP A 104 0.47 3.81 16.89
N ILE A 105 -0.31 4.61 17.60
CA ILE A 105 -1.17 5.65 17.03
C ILE A 105 -0.81 7.01 17.62
N LYS A 106 -0.89 8.04 16.79
CA LYS A 106 -0.57 9.41 17.15
C LYS A 106 -1.64 10.37 16.64
N ALA A 107 -2.18 11.19 17.52
CA ALA A 107 -2.97 12.36 17.17
C ALA A 107 -2.16 13.62 17.43
N VAL A 108 -2.21 14.57 16.50
CA VAL A 108 -1.67 15.92 16.65
C VAL A 108 -2.83 16.89 16.71
N PHE A 109 -2.79 17.78 17.69
CA PHE A 109 -3.83 18.79 17.94
C PHE A 109 -3.45 20.14 17.33
N ASP A 110 -4.43 21.00 17.10
CA ASP A 110 -4.23 22.31 16.48
C ASP A 110 -3.42 23.29 17.36
N ASP A 111 -3.29 23.03 18.66
CA ASP A 111 -2.39 23.73 19.59
C ASP A 111 -0.94 23.20 19.56
N GLY A 112 -0.66 22.17 18.76
CA GLY A 112 0.63 21.52 18.64
C GLY A 112 0.90 20.41 19.66
N ALA A 113 -0.03 20.10 20.54
CA ALA A 113 0.07 18.97 21.45
C ALA A 113 -0.03 17.64 20.68
N GLU A 114 0.58 16.59 21.19
CA GLU A 114 0.53 15.25 20.64
C GLU A 114 0.05 14.24 21.67
N SER A 115 -0.81 13.32 21.27
CA SER A 115 -1.18 12.14 22.06
C SER A 115 -0.75 10.89 21.34
N ILE A 116 0.10 10.09 22.00
CA ILE A 116 0.61 8.84 21.44
C ILE A 116 0.15 7.68 22.32
N LYS A 117 -0.39 6.64 21.68
CA LYS A 117 -0.72 5.37 22.33
C LYS A 117 0.00 4.24 21.61
N TYR A 118 0.69 3.43 22.39
CA TYR A 118 1.51 2.34 21.90
C TYR A 118 0.77 1.00 21.95
N LYS A 119 1.09 0.12 21.03
CA LYS A 119 0.64 -1.28 21.03
C LYS A 119 -0.87 -1.45 20.99
N VAL A 120 -1.54 -0.66 20.17
CA VAL A 120 -3.00 -0.75 19.95
C VAL A 120 -3.27 -1.85 18.92
N ASN A 121 -4.16 -2.80 19.22
CA ASN A 121 -4.57 -3.82 18.27
C ASN A 121 -5.67 -3.30 17.36
N LEU A 122 -5.29 -2.86 16.15
CA LEU A 122 -6.23 -2.28 15.17
C LEU A 122 -7.12 -3.31 14.48
N CYS A 123 -6.75 -4.60 14.46
CA CYS A 123 -7.58 -5.66 13.86
C CYS A 123 -8.86 -5.93 14.67
N THR A 124 -8.85 -5.63 15.96
CA THR A 124 -10.00 -5.86 16.86
C THR A 124 -10.55 -4.57 17.43
N LEU A 125 -9.96 -3.43 17.07
CA LEU A 125 -10.39 -2.13 17.57
C LEU A 125 -11.71 -1.73 16.91
N GLY A 126 -12.75 -1.51 17.69
CA GLY A 126 -14.00 -0.91 17.21
C GLY A 126 -13.90 0.60 17.16
N THR A 127 -13.58 1.21 18.30
CA THR A 127 -13.47 2.67 18.47
C THR A 127 -12.33 3.00 19.43
N PHE A 128 -11.56 4.03 19.09
CA PHE A 128 -10.57 4.62 19.97
C PHE A 128 -10.93 6.08 20.26
N SER A 129 -10.98 6.46 21.53
CA SER A 129 -11.29 7.85 21.95
C SER A 129 -10.05 8.52 22.54
N PHE A 130 -9.82 9.76 22.11
CA PHE A 130 -8.83 10.65 22.70
C PHE A 130 -9.54 11.52 23.75
N TYR A 131 -8.95 11.63 24.95
CA TYR A 131 -9.48 12.41 26.07
C TYR A 131 -8.43 13.42 26.53
N ASP A 132 -8.89 14.51 27.12
CA ASP A 132 -8.03 15.43 27.86
C ASP A 132 -7.50 14.71 29.11
N GLU A 133 -6.18 14.86 29.41
CA GLU A 133 -5.50 14.31 30.60
C GLU A 133 -5.59 15.28 31.77
#